data_8bb290ec2f5ca4d80a6c8e5341c83a17
#
_entry.id   8bb290ec2f5ca4d80a6c8e5341c83a17
#
_cell.length_a   1.000
_cell.length_b   1.000
_cell.length_c   1.000
_cell.angle_alpha   90.00
_cell.angle_beta   90.00
_cell.angle_gamma   90.00
#
_symmetry.space_group_name_H-M   'P 1'
#
loop_
_entity.id
_entity.type
_entity.pdbx_description
1 polymer ?
#
loop_
_entity_poly.entity_id
_entity_poly.type
_entity_poly.pdbx_seq_one_letter_code
_entity_poly.pdbx_strand_id
1 'polypeptide(L)'
;LRRSRYELDKMEARCHIIEGLMKAVSILDEVIRIIRASQDKGDAKRNLMNEFGFDEPQSEAIVSLRLYRLSNTDIITLREEFAELVNQIEETKAIIENENVLHSVIIKELRNVKKEYGQERRTRIEAEVEEINYDKTAMIANERVVVTVSRDGYLKRVSMRSYNAVGDQETSIKDGDVLIGTTECDTLDTLLLFTSKGNYASIPVWQIDEGKWKDVGMHLNKVVRIDGEDKIKNAILIKSFDTYAWIVTVSSAGQIKKTPVNNWQVERNNKVMTAMNLSKDAEMIHAFIAYRNQQILMVSKDGYSYRFAIEDIPATGIKSKGVKAMNLGKGDKLAWGCVMNAEDPAVLYMTNVGQMKRIHTEEIVFGNRPMKGNLICKRLKTNPSIVTLAKAVSAGEELIFKDPERQVLRASEVPLKPRESGFGSPLVLKDGWDLYRGIDECRIIDIPKDADNEVHEDVERLSLFDEKEG
;
A
#
# COMPACT_ATOMS: atom_id res chain seq x y z
N LEU A 1 12.26 20.79 -13.33
CA LEU A 1 11.08 21.25 -14.08
C LEU A 1 9.81 21.30 -13.23
N ARG A 2 9.40 20.24 -12.47
CA ARG A 2 8.18 20.28 -11.63
C ARG A 2 8.26 21.38 -10.56
N ARG A 3 9.41 21.48 -9.89
CA ARG A 3 9.66 22.53 -8.91
C ARG A 3 9.58 23.92 -9.55
N SER A 4 10.27 24.13 -10.67
CA SER A 4 10.29 25.42 -11.36
C SER A 4 8.89 25.84 -11.84
N ARG A 5 8.08 24.91 -12.36
CA ARG A 5 6.68 25.19 -12.74
C ARG A 5 5.85 25.62 -11.55
N TYR A 6 5.94 24.92 -10.44
CA TYR A 6 5.21 25.26 -9.22
C TYR A 6 5.64 26.62 -8.64
N GLU A 7 6.95 26.91 -8.67
CA GLU A 7 7.49 28.21 -8.25
C GLU A 7 7.01 29.32 -9.19
N LEU A 8 6.99 29.05 -10.50
CA LEU A 8 6.48 30.01 -11.50
C LEU A 8 5.01 30.34 -11.24
N ASP A 9 4.15 29.33 -11.10
CA ASP A 9 2.72 29.54 -10.83
C ASP A 9 2.51 30.39 -9.57
N LYS A 10 3.29 30.16 -8.52
CA LYS A 10 3.24 30.95 -7.28
C LYS A 10 3.69 32.40 -7.48
N MET A 11 4.80 32.60 -8.22
CA MET A 11 5.33 33.93 -8.49
C MET A 11 4.37 34.74 -9.38
N GLU A 12 3.81 34.11 -10.42
CA GLU A 12 2.81 34.75 -11.27
C GLU A 12 1.55 35.11 -10.51
N ALA A 13 1.04 34.22 -9.66
CA ALA A 13 -0.11 34.52 -8.81
C ALA A 13 0.17 35.68 -7.83
N ARG A 14 1.37 35.73 -7.25
CA ARG A 14 1.78 36.82 -6.34
C ARG A 14 1.96 38.12 -7.10
N CYS A 15 2.63 38.09 -8.26
CA CYS A 15 2.83 39.22 -9.14
C CYS A 15 1.48 39.85 -9.55
N HIS A 16 0.53 39.02 -9.94
CA HIS A 16 -0.82 39.42 -10.30
C HIS A 16 -1.57 40.13 -9.17
N ILE A 17 -1.42 39.64 -7.93
CA ILE A 17 -1.99 40.31 -6.74
C ILE A 17 -1.33 41.67 -6.51
N ILE A 18 0.01 41.75 -6.60
CA ILE A 18 0.74 43.01 -6.40
C ILE A 18 0.36 44.05 -7.47
N GLU A 19 0.20 43.64 -8.70
CA GLU A 19 -0.27 44.47 -9.80
C GLU A 19 -1.65 45.07 -9.49
N GLY A 20 -2.58 44.27 -9.00
CA GLY A 20 -3.87 44.73 -8.53
C GLY A 20 -3.78 45.71 -7.36
N LEU A 21 -2.90 45.47 -6.39
CA LEU A 21 -2.65 46.37 -5.27
C LEU A 21 -2.04 47.70 -5.74
N MET A 22 -1.09 47.66 -6.63
CA MET A 22 -0.48 48.89 -7.23
C MET A 22 -1.51 49.71 -7.98
N LYS A 23 -2.38 49.07 -8.77
CA LYS A 23 -3.52 49.71 -9.44
C LYS A 23 -4.49 50.32 -8.42
N ALA A 24 -4.84 49.61 -7.38
CA ALA A 24 -5.72 50.07 -6.33
C ALA A 24 -5.16 51.29 -5.58
N VAL A 25 -3.86 51.32 -5.32
CA VAL A 25 -3.18 52.46 -4.67
C VAL A 25 -3.21 53.70 -5.58
N SER A 26 -3.10 53.56 -6.90
CA SER A 26 -3.16 54.68 -7.85
C SER A 26 -4.54 55.37 -7.88
N ILE A 27 -5.63 54.66 -7.49
CA ILE A 27 -7.01 55.12 -7.46
C ILE A 27 -7.59 55.01 -6.04
N LEU A 28 -6.75 55.25 -5.02
CA LEU A 28 -7.05 54.92 -3.62
C LEU A 28 -8.30 55.56 -3.09
N ASP A 29 -8.53 56.84 -3.37
CA ASP A 29 -9.71 57.57 -2.89
C ASP A 29 -11.02 56.96 -3.41
N GLU A 30 -11.02 56.49 -4.66
CA GLU A 30 -12.17 55.85 -5.27
C GLU A 30 -12.41 54.44 -4.69
N VAL A 31 -11.36 53.68 -4.47
CA VAL A 31 -11.41 52.38 -3.80
C VAL A 31 -11.99 52.50 -2.39
N ILE A 32 -11.49 53.48 -1.60
CA ILE A 32 -12.02 53.71 -0.25
C ILE A 32 -13.49 54.13 -0.27
N ARG A 33 -13.88 54.97 -1.24
CA ARG A 33 -15.29 55.38 -1.40
C ARG A 33 -16.21 54.18 -1.63
N ILE A 34 -15.80 53.24 -2.52
CA ILE A 34 -16.60 52.07 -2.81
C ILE A 34 -16.65 51.12 -1.61
N ILE A 35 -15.53 50.84 -0.96
CA ILE A 35 -15.50 49.99 0.22
C ILE A 35 -16.41 50.51 1.34
N ARG A 36 -16.42 51.84 1.57
CA ARG A 36 -17.29 52.49 2.57
C ARG A 36 -18.78 52.48 2.20
N ALA A 37 -19.09 52.45 0.91
CA ALA A 37 -20.46 52.40 0.41
C ALA A 37 -21.05 50.98 0.39
N SER A 38 -20.20 49.95 0.54
CA SER A 38 -20.58 48.54 0.49
C SER A 38 -21.12 48.07 1.85
N GLN A 39 -22.04 47.09 1.81
CA GLN A 39 -22.73 46.59 3.02
C GLN A 39 -21.86 45.59 3.80
N ASP A 40 -21.10 44.79 3.13
CA ASP A 40 -20.20 43.77 3.70
C ASP A 40 -18.96 43.55 2.85
N LYS A 41 -18.04 42.69 3.32
CA LYS A 41 -16.81 42.34 2.61
C LYS A 41 -17.06 41.72 1.24
N GLY A 42 -18.09 40.90 1.10
CA GLY A 42 -18.46 40.24 -0.16
C GLY A 42 -19.02 41.25 -1.18
N ASP A 43 -19.82 42.19 -0.71
CA ASP A 43 -20.35 43.29 -1.51
C ASP A 43 -19.25 44.24 -1.98
N ALA A 44 -18.31 44.59 -1.09
CA ALA A 44 -17.14 45.40 -1.45
C ALA A 44 -16.31 44.77 -2.54
N LYS A 45 -16.07 43.44 -2.46
CA LYS A 45 -15.34 42.71 -3.55
C LYS A 45 -16.06 42.79 -4.88
N ARG A 46 -17.38 42.51 -4.91
CA ARG A 46 -18.17 42.58 -6.15
C ARG A 46 -18.14 43.96 -6.77
N ASN A 47 -18.28 44.98 -5.93
CA ASN A 47 -18.28 46.37 -6.41
C ASN A 47 -16.92 46.80 -6.97
N LEU A 48 -15.81 46.37 -6.35
CA LEU A 48 -14.45 46.62 -6.86
C LEU A 48 -14.21 45.87 -8.19
N MET A 49 -14.71 44.65 -8.32
CA MET A 49 -14.61 43.88 -9.56
C MET A 49 -15.38 44.55 -10.71
N ASN A 50 -16.59 45.00 -10.44
CA ASN A 50 -17.46 45.60 -11.45
C ASN A 50 -16.99 46.96 -11.91
N GLU A 51 -16.51 47.81 -10.98
CA GLU A 51 -16.17 49.21 -11.26
C GLU A 51 -14.75 49.37 -11.88
N PHE A 52 -13.78 48.60 -11.36
CA PHE A 52 -12.38 48.74 -11.76
C PHE A 52 -11.81 47.56 -12.54
N GLY A 53 -12.61 46.49 -12.74
CA GLY A 53 -12.18 45.30 -13.46
C GLY A 53 -11.11 44.49 -12.72
N PHE A 54 -11.07 44.54 -11.39
CA PHE A 54 -10.27 43.61 -10.61
C PHE A 54 -10.88 42.20 -10.63
N ASP A 55 -10.06 41.20 -10.49
CA ASP A 55 -10.56 39.85 -10.28
C ASP A 55 -10.76 39.53 -8.78
N GLU A 56 -11.22 38.30 -8.50
CA GLU A 56 -11.55 37.89 -7.12
C GLU A 56 -10.29 37.87 -6.22
N PRO A 57 -9.13 37.27 -6.59
CA PRO A 57 -7.91 37.32 -5.79
C PRO A 57 -7.40 38.75 -5.52
N GLN A 58 -7.45 39.61 -6.52
CA GLN A 58 -7.05 41.03 -6.37
C GLN A 58 -8.01 41.76 -5.44
N SER A 59 -9.30 41.63 -5.63
CA SER A 59 -10.34 42.26 -4.80
C SER A 59 -10.28 41.77 -3.35
N GLU A 60 -10.02 40.49 -3.12
CA GLU A 60 -9.82 39.93 -1.77
C GLU A 60 -8.58 40.55 -1.10
N ALA A 61 -7.49 40.69 -1.82
CA ALA A 61 -6.26 41.31 -1.34
C ALA A 61 -6.48 42.79 -0.99
N ILE A 62 -7.20 43.54 -1.86
CA ILE A 62 -7.49 44.97 -1.67
C ILE A 62 -8.37 45.19 -0.42
N VAL A 63 -9.48 44.44 -0.26
CA VAL A 63 -10.38 44.58 0.86
C VAL A 63 -9.74 44.13 2.16
N SER A 64 -8.80 43.22 2.12
CA SER A 64 -8.03 42.73 3.29
C SER A 64 -6.82 43.60 3.63
N LEU A 65 -6.53 44.62 2.83
CA LEU A 65 -5.38 45.50 3.02
C LEU A 65 -5.60 46.39 4.25
N ARG A 66 -4.61 46.43 5.13
CA ARG A 66 -4.65 47.31 6.32
C ARG A 66 -4.25 48.74 5.94
N LEU A 67 -5.00 49.72 6.39
CA LEU A 67 -4.79 51.12 6.03
C LEU A 67 -3.38 51.66 6.27
N TYR A 68 -2.65 51.17 7.29
CA TYR A 68 -1.28 51.60 7.54
C TYR A 68 -0.27 51.15 6.45
N ARG A 69 -0.60 50.12 5.69
CA ARG A 69 0.22 49.62 4.57
C ARG A 69 0.09 50.46 3.29
N LEU A 70 -0.58 51.56 3.36
CA LEU A 70 -0.71 52.54 2.28
C LEU A 70 0.27 53.70 2.44
N SER A 71 1.29 53.54 3.30
CA SER A 71 2.37 54.56 3.45
C SER A 71 3.23 54.59 2.19
N ASN A 72 3.87 55.76 1.90
CA ASN A 72 4.78 55.87 0.75
C ASN A 72 5.91 54.84 0.78
N THR A 73 6.36 54.46 1.97
CA THR A 73 7.42 53.45 2.15
C THR A 73 6.94 52.07 1.71
N ASP A 74 5.70 51.70 2.06
CA ASP A 74 5.12 50.40 1.68
C ASP A 74 4.83 50.31 0.16
N ILE A 75 4.49 51.46 -0.47
CA ILE A 75 4.33 51.52 -1.95
C ILE A 75 5.66 51.33 -2.67
N ILE A 76 6.75 51.82 -2.15
CA ILE A 76 8.09 51.63 -2.71
C ILE A 76 8.45 50.15 -2.59
N THR A 77 8.24 49.53 -1.42
CA THR A 77 8.53 48.11 -1.21
C THR A 77 7.68 47.20 -2.12
N LEU A 78 6.41 47.52 -2.37
CA LEU A 78 5.57 46.80 -3.33
C LEU A 78 6.11 46.89 -4.78
N ARG A 79 6.63 48.04 -5.18
CA ARG A 79 7.24 48.22 -6.50
C ARG A 79 8.55 47.45 -6.63
N GLU A 80 9.34 47.43 -5.57
CA GLU A 80 10.59 46.66 -5.53
C GLU A 80 10.27 45.14 -5.57
N GLU A 81 9.31 44.66 -4.78
CA GLU A 81 8.84 43.28 -4.81
C GLU A 81 8.32 42.89 -6.20
N PHE A 82 7.55 43.77 -6.84
CA PHE A 82 7.06 43.54 -8.21
C PHE A 82 8.19 43.37 -9.19
N ALA A 83 9.16 44.31 -9.19
CA ALA A 83 10.30 44.26 -10.11
C ALA A 83 11.15 43.00 -9.90
N GLU A 84 11.36 42.61 -8.64
CA GLU A 84 12.09 41.39 -8.30
C GLU A 84 11.34 40.14 -8.78
N LEU A 85 10.03 40.08 -8.57
CA LEU A 85 9.20 38.96 -9.03
C LEU A 85 9.19 38.84 -10.56
N VAL A 86 9.10 39.94 -11.27
CA VAL A 86 9.16 39.93 -12.74
C VAL A 86 10.49 39.33 -13.23
N ASN A 87 11.61 39.73 -12.65
CA ASN A 87 12.91 39.15 -12.98
C ASN A 87 12.98 37.64 -12.67
N GLN A 88 12.49 37.23 -11.50
CA GLN A 88 12.46 35.82 -11.10
C GLN A 88 11.54 34.97 -12.01
N ILE A 89 10.40 35.52 -12.44
CA ILE A 89 9.49 34.91 -13.41
C ILE A 89 10.22 34.70 -14.76
N GLU A 90 10.93 35.74 -15.27
CA GLU A 90 11.67 35.61 -16.52
C GLU A 90 12.80 34.57 -16.43
N GLU A 91 13.57 34.58 -15.35
CA GLU A 91 14.59 33.56 -15.10
C GLU A 91 14.02 32.16 -15.03
N THR A 92 12.89 31.98 -14.30
CA THR A 92 12.26 30.69 -14.15
C THR A 92 11.63 30.21 -15.46
N LYS A 93 11.01 31.08 -16.25
CA LYS A 93 10.56 30.79 -17.62
C LYS A 93 11.70 30.33 -18.51
N ALA A 94 12.84 31.03 -18.46
CA ALA A 94 14.02 30.63 -19.23
C ALA A 94 14.52 29.21 -18.87
N ILE A 95 14.41 28.81 -17.57
CA ILE A 95 14.76 27.46 -17.13
C ILE A 95 13.77 26.42 -17.68
N ILE A 96 12.47 26.77 -17.77
CA ILE A 96 11.42 25.87 -18.23
C ILE A 96 11.43 25.69 -19.76
N GLU A 97 11.69 26.77 -20.49
CA GLU A 97 11.59 26.84 -21.95
C GLU A 97 12.88 26.46 -22.66
N ASN A 98 14.02 26.61 -21.99
CA ASN A 98 15.32 26.37 -22.60
C ASN A 98 16.10 25.27 -21.87
N GLU A 99 16.25 24.15 -22.54
CA GLU A 99 16.94 22.97 -22.03
C GLU A 99 18.39 23.24 -21.63
N ASN A 100 19.09 24.08 -22.38
CA ASN A 100 20.48 24.45 -22.06
C ASN A 100 20.57 25.24 -20.76
N VAL A 101 19.62 26.14 -20.51
CA VAL A 101 19.53 26.89 -19.24
C VAL A 101 19.24 25.95 -18.10
N LEU A 102 18.30 25.03 -18.27
CA LEU A 102 17.98 23.97 -17.27
C LEU A 102 19.24 23.15 -16.95
N HIS A 103 19.93 22.63 -17.94
CA HIS A 103 21.17 21.88 -17.74
C HIS A 103 22.23 22.69 -16.99
N SER A 104 22.36 23.96 -17.31
CA SER A 104 23.32 24.87 -16.64
C SER A 104 22.98 25.04 -15.15
N VAL A 105 21.71 25.17 -14.82
CA VAL A 105 21.24 25.27 -13.43
C VAL A 105 21.53 23.97 -12.68
N ILE A 106 21.17 22.80 -13.25
CA ILE A 106 21.43 21.49 -12.64
C ILE A 106 22.95 21.30 -12.42
N ILE A 107 23.76 21.60 -13.41
CA ILE A 107 25.23 21.49 -13.28
C ILE A 107 25.76 22.41 -12.17
N LYS A 108 25.21 23.62 -12.04
CA LYS A 108 25.58 24.56 -10.97
C LYS A 108 25.22 24.03 -9.60
N GLU A 109 23.98 23.49 -9.43
CA GLU A 109 23.52 22.88 -8.18
C GLU A 109 24.39 21.68 -7.82
N LEU A 110 24.64 20.76 -8.76
CA LEU A 110 25.49 19.58 -8.55
C LEU A 110 26.94 19.97 -8.19
N ARG A 111 27.51 21.03 -8.79
CA ARG A 111 28.83 21.54 -8.42
C ARG A 111 28.83 22.07 -7.00
N ASN A 112 27.79 22.75 -6.56
CA ASN A 112 27.68 23.24 -5.19
C ASN A 112 27.58 22.08 -4.19
N VAL A 113 26.74 21.09 -4.48
CA VAL A 113 26.64 19.86 -3.67
C VAL A 113 28.00 19.15 -3.62
N LYS A 114 28.69 19.01 -4.75
CA LYS A 114 30.04 18.43 -4.80
C LYS A 114 31.04 19.22 -3.94
N LYS A 115 30.96 20.55 -3.95
CA LYS A 115 31.85 21.40 -3.15
C LYS A 115 31.59 21.28 -1.66
N GLU A 116 30.33 21.16 -1.25
CA GLU A 116 29.91 21.12 0.16
C GLU A 116 30.03 19.75 0.77
N TYR A 117 29.62 18.69 0.02
CA TYR A 117 29.51 17.32 0.51
C TYR A 117 30.45 16.33 -0.18
N GLY A 118 31.22 16.79 -1.17
CA GLY A 118 32.13 15.93 -1.93
C GLY A 118 33.21 15.35 -1.05
N GLN A 119 33.34 14.04 -1.09
CA GLN A 119 34.41 13.30 -0.43
C GLN A 119 35.24 12.55 -1.47
N GLU A 120 36.49 12.34 -1.17
CA GLU A 120 37.30 11.45 -1.98
C GLU A 120 36.70 10.05 -2.03
N ARG A 121 36.81 9.43 -3.18
CA ARG A 121 36.30 8.09 -3.39
C ARG A 121 37.01 7.12 -2.42
N ARG A 122 36.26 6.51 -1.52
CA ARG A 122 36.76 5.54 -0.54
C ARG A 122 36.99 4.15 -1.14
N THR A 123 36.42 3.88 -2.32
CA THR A 123 36.53 2.59 -3.00
C THR A 123 37.66 2.62 -4.01
N ARG A 124 38.61 1.73 -3.93
CA ARG A 124 39.59 1.50 -4.99
C ARG A 124 38.91 0.84 -6.18
N ILE A 125 39.23 1.31 -7.38
CA ILE A 125 38.90 0.63 -8.61
C ILE A 125 40.10 -0.26 -8.93
N GLU A 126 39.93 -1.57 -8.80
CA GLU A 126 40.91 -2.55 -9.23
C GLU A 126 40.50 -3.08 -10.58
N ALA A 127 41.46 -3.16 -11.51
CA ALA A 127 41.19 -3.54 -12.90
C ALA A 127 40.81 -5.02 -13.03
N GLU A 128 41.22 -5.83 -12.08
CA GLU A 128 40.87 -7.26 -11.98
C GLU A 128 40.56 -7.59 -10.54
N VAL A 129 39.30 -7.86 -10.25
CA VAL A 129 38.90 -8.54 -9.02
C VAL A 129 38.50 -9.94 -9.42
N GLU A 130 39.24 -10.94 -8.96
CA GLU A 130 38.68 -12.29 -8.92
C GLU A 130 37.47 -12.25 -8.00
N GLU A 131 36.29 -12.15 -8.59
CA GLU A 131 35.03 -12.37 -7.87
C GLU A 131 35.01 -13.80 -7.38
N ILE A 132 35.49 -14.04 -6.19
CA ILE A 132 35.22 -15.28 -5.47
C ILE A 132 33.74 -15.18 -5.05
N ASN A 133 32.87 -15.43 -6.00
CA ASN A 133 31.44 -15.61 -5.74
C ASN A 133 31.27 -16.97 -5.01
N TYR A 134 31.43 -16.95 -3.69
CA TYR A 134 30.96 -18.05 -2.87
C TYR A 134 29.43 -18.01 -2.88
N ASP A 135 28.85 -18.75 -3.80
CA ASP A 135 27.44 -19.08 -3.70
C ASP A 135 27.24 -19.96 -2.46
N LYS A 136 26.90 -19.32 -1.36
CA LYS A 136 26.62 -20.00 -0.09
C LYS A 136 25.51 -21.04 -0.26
N THR A 137 24.61 -20.84 -1.22
CA THR A 137 23.48 -21.72 -1.48
C THR A 137 23.95 -23.04 -2.15
N ALA A 138 25.05 -23.02 -2.91
CA ALA A 138 25.63 -24.22 -3.52
C ALA A 138 26.15 -25.25 -2.49
N MET A 139 26.42 -24.82 -1.25
CA MET A 139 26.88 -25.70 -0.16
C MET A 139 25.71 -26.22 0.69
N ILE A 140 24.48 -25.75 0.49
CA ILE A 140 23.32 -26.14 1.27
C ILE A 140 22.62 -27.28 0.56
N ALA A 141 22.43 -28.41 1.27
CA ALA A 141 21.66 -29.52 0.75
C ALA A 141 20.20 -29.08 0.54
N ASN A 142 19.69 -29.29 -0.66
CA ASN A 142 18.28 -29.05 -0.94
C ASN A 142 17.45 -30.25 -0.47
N GLU A 143 16.77 -30.10 0.64
CA GLU A 143 15.96 -31.12 1.28
C GLU A 143 14.51 -30.66 1.40
N ARG A 144 13.58 -31.60 1.28
CA ARG A 144 12.18 -31.32 1.51
C ARG A 144 11.87 -31.30 3.00
N VAL A 145 11.23 -30.23 3.45
CA VAL A 145 10.97 -29.95 4.86
C VAL A 145 9.56 -29.37 5.05
N VAL A 146 9.10 -29.34 6.27
CA VAL A 146 7.86 -28.65 6.66
C VAL A 146 8.23 -27.42 7.49
N VAL A 147 7.68 -26.26 7.13
CA VAL A 147 7.86 -25.01 7.87
C VAL A 147 6.53 -24.60 8.51
N THR A 148 6.60 -24.15 9.76
CA THR A 148 5.45 -23.55 10.46
C THR A 148 5.75 -22.10 10.81
N VAL A 149 4.71 -21.27 10.77
CA VAL A 149 4.78 -19.83 11.12
C VAL A 149 3.66 -19.50 12.08
N SER A 150 3.98 -18.81 13.18
CA SER A 150 2.99 -18.29 14.11
C SER A 150 2.83 -16.76 13.99
N ARG A 151 1.71 -16.23 14.50
CA ARG A 151 1.39 -14.80 14.51
C ARG A 151 2.41 -13.97 15.29
N ASP A 152 2.92 -14.51 16.39
CA ASP A 152 3.88 -13.82 17.23
C ASP A 152 5.32 -13.93 16.70
N GLY A 153 5.53 -14.62 15.57
CA GLY A 153 6.81 -14.71 14.88
C GLY A 153 7.67 -15.90 15.29
N TYR A 154 7.06 -16.97 15.78
CA TYR A 154 7.78 -18.24 15.97
C TYR A 154 7.78 -19.04 14.67
N LEU A 155 8.96 -19.52 14.32
CA LEU A 155 9.25 -20.27 13.11
C LEU A 155 9.95 -21.57 13.47
N LYS A 156 9.64 -22.64 12.77
CA LYS A 156 10.41 -23.88 12.81
C LYS A 156 10.41 -24.60 11.48
N ARG A 157 11.49 -25.30 11.24
CA ARG A 157 11.67 -26.21 10.13
C ARG A 157 11.74 -27.64 10.68
N VAL A 158 10.99 -28.54 10.09
CA VAL A 158 10.89 -29.93 10.52
C VAL A 158 11.19 -30.82 9.32
N SER A 159 12.07 -31.82 9.49
CA SER A 159 12.32 -32.79 8.41
C SER A 159 11.07 -33.61 8.10
N MET A 160 10.88 -33.99 6.84
CA MET A 160 9.74 -34.81 6.41
C MET A 160 9.61 -36.13 7.21
N ARG A 161 10.76 -36.71 7.57
CA ARG A 161 10.79 -37.90 8.40
C ARG A 161 10.16 -37.65 9.79
N SER A 162 10.48 -36.53 10.43
CA SER A 162 9.93 -36.15 11.72
C SER A 162 8.46 -35.79 11.64
N TYR A 163 8.05 -35.14 10.55
CA TYR A 163 6.66 -34.75 10.31
C TYR A 163 5.76 -35.98 10.09
N ASN A 164 6.19 -36.89 9.21
CA ASN A 164 5.43 -38.10 8.89
C ASN A 164 5.29 -39.07 10.08
N ALA A 165 6.25 -39.03 11.01
CA ALA A 165 6.22 -39.87 12.22
C ALA A 165 5.16 -39.41 13.24
N VAL A 166 4.64 -38.21 13.13
CA VAL A 166 3.70 -37.61 14.12
C VAL A 166 2.24 -37.81 13.73
N GLY A 167 1.95 -38.06 12.45
CA GLY A 167 0.58 -38.19 11.94
C GLY A 167 -0.23 -36.90 12.12
N ASP A 168 -1.50 -37.02 12.50
CA ASP A 168 -2.44 -35.91 12.67
C ASP A 168 -2.25 -35.08 13.95
N GLN A 169 -1.15 -35.25 14.69
CA GLN A 169 -0.91 -34.49 15.91
C GLN A 169 -0.63 -33.01 15.61
N GLU A 170 -1.25 -32.14 16.38
CA GLU A 170 -1.00 -30.70 16.26
C GLU A 170 0.43 -30.32 16.66
N THR A 171 0.93 -29.30 16.01
CA THR A 171 2.23 -28.69 16.34
C THR A 171 2.11 -27.85 17.62
N SER A 172 3.16 -27.87 18.45
CA SER A 172 3.18 -26.96 19.61
C SER A 172 3.46 -25.54 19.15
N ILE A 173 2.75 -24.61 19.75
CA ILE A 173 2.93 -23.16 19.63
C ILE A 173 3.01 -22.56 21.02
N LYS A 174 3.48 -21.33 21.13
CA LYS A 174 3.54 -20.61 22.40
C LYS A 174 2.11 -20.34 22.92
N ASP A 175 1.94 -20.38 24.24
CA ASP A 175 0.65 -20.07 24.88
C ASP A 175 0.14 -18.67 24.47
N GLY A 176 -1.11 -18.61 24.00
CA GLY A 176 -1.72 -17.37 23.53
C GLY A 176 -1.34 -16.93 22.10
N ASP A 177 -0.45 -17.67 21.43
CA ASP A 177 -0.12 -17.45 20.03
C ASP A 177 -1.06 -18.21 19.09
N VAL A 178 -1.06 -17.86 17.80
CA VAL A 178 -1.89 -18.49 16.76
C VAL A 178 -1.01 -18.96 15.61
N LEU A 179 -1.21 -20.17 15.14
CA LEU A 179 -0.54 -20.69 13.97
C LEU A 179 -1.09 -20.01 12.71
N ILE A 180 -0.22 -19.32 11.96
CA ILE A 180 -0.58 -18.69 10.67
C ILE A 180 -0.65 -19.74 9.58
N GLY A 181 0.29 -20.69 9.58
CA GLY A 181 0.26 -21.75 8.61
C GLY A 181 1.39 -22.75 8.74
N THR A 182 1.21 -23.85 8.02
CA THR A 182 2.17 -24.96 7.88
C THR A 182 2.25 -25.32 6.40
N THR A 183 3.44 -25.47 5.87
CA THR A 183 3.64 -25.90 4.47
C THR A 183 4.86 -26.78 4.30
N GLU A 184 4.79 -27.65 3.32
CA GLU A 184 5.94 -28.37 2.77
C GLU A 184 6.67 -27.47 1.78
N CYS A 185 7.99 -27.44 1.87
CA CYS A 185 8.86 -26.63 1.03
C CYS A 185 10.24 -27.25 0.93
N ASP A 186 11.08 -26.64 0.10
CA ASP A 186 12.47 -27.01 -0.01
C ASP A 186 13.35 -26.06 0.83
N THR A 187 14.50 -26.54 1.30
CA THR A 187 15.40 -25.73 2.13
C THR A 187 15.95 -24.50 1.42
N LEU A 188 16.00 -24.52 0.08
CA LEU A 188 16.44 -23.38 -0.74
C LEU A 188 15.33 -22.36 -1.02
N ASP A 189 14.08 -22.68 -0.70
CA ASP A 189 12.98 -21.75 -0.85
C ASP A 189 13.12 -20.55 0.09
N THR A 190 12.43 -19.44 -0.21
CA THR A 190 12.42 -18.22 0.61
C THR A 190 11.03 -17.96 1.16
N LEU A 191 10.98 -17.68 2.44
CA LEU A 191 9.75 -17.31 3.16
C LEU A 191 9.69 -15.79 3.33
N LEU A 192 8.67 -15.15 2.78
CA LEU A 192 8.35 -13.75 3.01
C LEU A 192 7.29 -13.64 4.11
N LEU A 193 7.62 -12.95 5.20
CA LEU A 193 6.74 -12.73 6.34
C LEU A 193 6.24 -11.29 6.34
N PHE A 194 4.95 -11.10 6.24
CA PHE A 194 4.31 -9.78 6.19
C PHE A 194 3.72 -9.41 7.55
N THR A 195 3.96 -8.19 8.00
CA THR A 195 3.62 -7.73 9.35
C THR A 195 2.49 -6.72 9.38
N SER A 196 1.83 -6.58 10.52
CA SER A 196 0.72 -5.63 10.73
C SER A 196 1.11 -4.17 10.49
N LYS A 197 2.35 -3.79 10.79
CA LYS A 197 2.87 -2.42 10.59
C LYS A 197 3.29 -2.12 9.13
N GLY A 198 2.97 -3.02 8.19
CA GLY A 198 3.27 -2.81 6.76
C GLY A 198 4.70 -3.11 6.37
N ASN A 199 5.38 -3.95 7.13
CA ASN A 199 6.73 -4.40 6.86
C ASN A 199 6.76 -5.84 6.34
N TYR A 200 7.91 -6.28 5.84
CA TYR A 200 8.17 -7.68 5.55
C TYR A 200 9.59 -8.08 5.92
N ALA A 201 9.76 -9.36 6.22
CA ALA A 201 11.05 -10.00 6.39
C ALA A 201 11.18 -11.12 5.34
N SER A 202 12.34 -11.22 4.73
CA SER A 202 12.69 -12.31 3.79
C SER A 202 13.63 -13.26 4.49
N ILE A 203 13.25 -14.52 4.60
CA ILE A 203 14.03 -15.54 5.32
C ILE A 203 14.16 -16.78 4.44
N PRO A 204 15.37 -17.12 3.99
CA PRO A 204 15.61 -18.42 3.38
C PRO A 204 15.27 -19.55 4.35
N VAL A 205 14.59 -20.57 3.90
CA VAL A 205 14.13 -21.68 4.75
C VAL A 205 15.29 -22.37 5.48
N TRP A 206 16.46 -22.46 4.88
CA TRP A 206 17.66 -23.05 5.52
C TRP A 206 18.17 -22.27 6.75
N GLN A 207 17.80 -20.99 6.89
CA GLN A 207 18.15 -20.19 8.08
C GLN A 207 17.21 -20.43 9.27
N ILE A 208 16.10 -21.11 9.05
CA ILE A 208 15.17 -21.48 10.11
C ILE A 208 15.74 -22.71 10.83
N ASP A 209 15.82 -22.62 12.16
CA ASP A 209 16.35 -23.74 12.96
C ASP A 209 15.51 -25.00 12.74
N GLU A 210 16.18 -26.13 12.59
CA GLU A 210 15.53 -27.42 12.59
C GLU A 210 15.10 -27.80 14.01
N GLY A 211 13.85 -28.24 14.13
CA GLY A 211 13.26 -28.65 15.40
C GLY A 211 12.35 -29.86 15.23
N LYS A 212 11.88 -30.38 16.37
CA LYS A 212 10.85 -31.43 16.39
C LYS A 212 9.45 -30.80 16.22
N TRP A 213 8.51 -31.60 15.76
CA TRP A 213 7.12 -31.15 15.57
C TRP A 213 6.50 -30.54 16.86
N LYS A 214 6.87 -31.06 18.02
CA LYS A 214 6.37 -30.61 19.34
C LYS A 214 7.18 -29.43 19.94
N ASP A 215 8.21 -28.93 19.27
CA ASP A 215 8.93 -27.75 19.73
C ASP A 215 8.18 -26.48 19.34
N VAL A 216 8.33 -25.41 20.11
CA VAL A 216 7.75 -24.09 19.76
C VAL A 216 8.48 -23.47 18.56
N GLY A 217 9.74 -23.80 18.37
CA GLY A 217 10.60 -23.24 17.33
C GLY A 217 11.36 -21.99 17.76
N MET A 218 12.03 -21.34 16.81
CA MET A 218 12.80 -20.13 17.05
C MET A 218 11.93 -18.88 16.84
N HIS A 219 12.19 -17.83 17.60
CA HIS A 219 11.56 -16.54 17.35
C HIS A 219 12.29 -15.78 16.22
N LEU A 220 11.54 -15.12 15.36
CA LEU A 220 12.04 -14.34 14.21
C LEU A 220 13.15 -13.35 14.59
N ASN A 221 13.11 -12.78 15.80
CA ASN A 221 14.12 -11.85 16.30
C ASN A 221 15.55 -12.44 16.39
N LYS A 222 15.69 -13.75 16.27
CA LYS A 222 17.01 -14.40 16.17
C LYS A 222 17.71 -14.06 14.82
N VAL A 223 16.92 -13.86 13.77
CA VAL A 223 17.42 -13.57 12.40
C VAL A 223 17.21 -12.10 12.05
N VAL A 224 15.99 -11.59 12.29
CA VAL A 224 15.56 -10.25 11.91
C VAL A 224 14.81 -9.60 13.06
N ARG A 225 15.26 -8.44 13.51
CA ARG A 225 14.57 -7.70 14.58
C ARG A 225 13.25 -7.11 14.08
N ILE A 226 12.14 -7.53 14.68
CA ILE A 226 10.83 -6.91 14.56
C ILE A 226 10.45 -6.26 15.89
N ASP A 227 9.60 -5.24 15.84
CA ASP A 227 8.99 -4.63 17.01
C ASP A 227 8.06 -5.65 17.71
N GLY A 228 8.08 -5.73 19.03
CA GLY A 228 7.26 -6.70 19.80
C GLY A 228 5.75 -6.54 19.63
N GLU A 229 5.30 -5.35 19.24
CA GLU A 229 3.89 -5.08 18.91
C GLU A 229 3.53 -5.43 17.47
N ASP A 230 4.51 -5.65 16.59
CA ASP A 230 4.28 -5.98 15.18
C ASP A 230 3.99 -7.47 15.05
N LYS A 231 2.87 -7.85 14.47
CA LYS A 231 2.42 -9.22 14.37
C LYS A 231 2.46 -9.69 12.91
N ILE A 232 2.83 -10.95 12.72
CA ILE A 232 2.80 -11.57 11.40
C ILE A 232 1.33 -11.72 10.97
N LYS A 233 1.00 -11.21 9.80
CA LYS A 233 -0.33 -11.31 9.19
C LYS A 233 -0.39 -12.40 8.13
N ASN A 234 0.67 -12.53 7.34
CA ASN A 234 0.79 -13.54 6.28
C ASN A 234 2.22 -14.02 6.13
N ALA A 235 2.34 -15.22 5.61
CA ALA A 235 3.59 -15.78 5.11
C ALA A 235 3.39 -16.22 3.65
N ILE A 236 4.35 -15.90 2.80
CA ILE A 236 4.36 -16.28 1.39
C ILE A 236 5.65 -17.05 1.11
N LEU A 237 5.52 -18.27 0.58
CA LEU A 237 6.64 -19.08 0.20
C LEU A 237 7.02 -18.84 -1.28
N ILE A 238 8.25 -18.49 -1.54
CA ILE A 238 8.77 -18.19 -2.86
C ILE A 238 9.83 -19.23 -3.25
N LYS A 239 9.59 -19.94 -4.32
CA LYS A 239 10.56 -20.86 -4.93
C LYS A 239 11.53 -20.14 -5.86
N SER A 240 11.01 -19.20 -6.64
CA SER A 240 11.79 -18.37 -7.55
C SER A 240 11.22 -16.95 -7.58
N PHE A 241 12.09 -15.94 -7.53
CA PHE A 241 11.69 -14.55 -7.74
C PHE A 241 11.53 -14.22 -9.24
N ASP A 242 12.02 -15.04 -10.12
CA ASP A 242 11.81 -14.94 -11.57
C ASP A 242 10.47 -15.61 -11.95
N THR A 243 9.38 -15.00 -11.52
CA THR A 243 8.02 -15.52 -11.71
C THR A 243 7.07 -14.39 -12.09
N TYR A 244 6.23 -14.61 -13.08
CA TYR A 244 5.22 -13.65 -13.56
C TYR A 244 4.00 -13.63 -12.65
N ALA A 245 4.16 -13.06 -11.46
CA ALA A 245 3.12 -12.90 -10.49
C ALA A 245 3.29 -11.58 -9.72
N TRP A 246 2.26 -11.15 -9.05
CA TRP A 246 2.30 -10.00 -8.16
C TRP A 246 2.03 -10.42 -6.72
N ILE A 247 2.73 -9.79 -5.80
CA ILE A 247 2.30 -9.78 -4.41
C ILE A 247 1.43 -8.54 -4.20
N VAL A 248 0.21 -8.79 -3.77
CA VAL A 248 -0.79 -7.77 -3.46
C VAL A 248 -0.84 -7.56 -1.97
N THR A 249 -0.74 -6.31 -1.52
CA THR A 249 -0.87 -5.94 -0.11
C THR A 249 -2.06 -5.02 0.11
N VAL A 250 -2.77 -5.23 1.21
CA VAL A 250 -4.03 -4.54 1.52
C VAL A 250 -4.00 -3.97 2.93
N SER A 251 -4.46 -2.72 3.10
CA SER A 251 -4.51 -2.04 4.39
C SER A 251 -5.94 -1.87 4.92
N SER A 252 -6.07 -1.76 6.23
CA SER A 252 -7.34 -1.50 6.91
C SER A 252 -8.01 -0.18 6.50
N ALA A 253 -7.24 0.75 5.92
CA ALA A 253 -7.74 2.02 5.37
C ALA A 253 -8.34 1.88 3.96
N GLY A 254 -8.46 0.66 3.42
CA GLY A 254 -9.01 0.42 2.08
C GLY A 254 -8.05 0.76 0.94
N GLN A 255 -6.75 0.72 1.20
CA GLN A 255 -5.72 0.88 0.18
C GLN A 255 -5.21 -0.49 -0.25
N ILE A 256 -4.85 -0.60 -1.51
CA ILE A 256 -4.29 -1.80 -2.14
C ILE A 256 -3.14 -1.43 -3.06
N LYS A 257 -2.17 -2.31 -3.18
CA LYS A 257 -1.15 -2.21 -4.21
C LYS A 257 -0.76 -3.59 -4.72
N LYS A 258 -0.30 -3.66 -5.95
CA LYS A 258 0.37 -4.84 -6.51
C LYS A 258 1.81 -4.50 -6.85
N THR A 259 2.71 -5.42 -6.52
CA THR A 259 4.15 -5.28 -6.75
C THR A 259 4.66 -6.58 -7.38
N PRO A 260 5.42 -6.53 -8.47
CA PRO A 260 5.99 -7.74 -9.08
C PRO A 260 6.81 -8.55 -8.08
N VAL A 261 6.79 -9.86 -8.21
CA VAL A 261 7.47 -10.78 -7.27
C VAL A 261 8.97 -10.54 -7.23
N ASN A 262 9.60 -10.26 -8.35
CA ASN A 262 11.04 -9.98 -8.43
C ASN A 262 11.49 -8.80 -7.58
N ASN A 263 10.64 -7.80 -7.38
CA ASN A 263 10.96 -6.62 -6.56
C ASN A 263 11.06 -6.94 -5.04
N TRP A 264 10.64 -8.13 -4.62
CA TRP A 264 10.70 -8.55 -3.21
C TRP A 264 11.98 -9.29 -2.85
N GLN A 265 12.81 -9.56 -3.85
CA GLN A 265 14.12 -10.15 -3.63
C GLN A 265 15.01 -9.18 -2.87
N VAL A 266 15.71 -9.67 -1.85
CA VAL A 266 16.62 -8.87 -1.05
C VAL A 266 18.01 -9.52 -1.05
N GLU A 267 19.04 -8.70 -1.09
CA GLU A 267 20.43 -9.17 -1.03
C GLU A 267 20.84 -9.58 0.39
N ARG A 268 20.20 -9.01 1.42
CA ARG A 268 20.52 -9.23 2.83
C ARG A 268 19.27 -9.53 3.64
N ASN A 269 19.20 -10.72 4.20
CA ASN A 269 18.03 -11.24 4.93
C ASN A 269 18.00 -10.90 6.43
N ASN A 270 18.82 -9.95 6.90
CA ASN A 270 18.94 -9.60 8.31
C ASN A 270 18.21 -8.32 8.72
N LYS A 271 17.40 -7.76 7.83
CA LYS A 271 16.70 -6.49 8.03
C LYS A 271 15.26 -6.56 7.60
N VAL A 272 14.39 -5.96 8.40
CA VAL A 272 12.99 -5.71 8.05
C VAL A 272 12.93 -4.62 6.99
N MET A 273 12.13 -4.84 5.97
CA MET A 273 11.90 -3.91 4.85
C MET A 273 10.44 -3.43 4.88
N THR A 274 10.20 -2.25 4.34
CA THR A 274 8.83 -1.74 4.20
C THR A 274 8.13 -2.44 3.04
N ALA A 275 7.03 -3.12 3.32
CA ALA A 275 6.18 -3.76 2.32
C ALA A 275 5.14 -2.78 1.74
N MET A 276 4.59 -1.92 2.57
CA MET A 276 3.57 -0.93 2.19
C MET A 276 3.66 0.28 3.13
N ASN A 277 3.67 1.48 2.57
CA ASN A 277 3.64 2.70 3.39
C ASN A 277 2.19 2.95 3.85
N LEU A 278 1.92 2.70 5.12
CA LEU A 278 0.59 2.79 5.71
C LEU A 278 0.20 4.23 6.06
N SER A 279 -1.09 4.51 6.00
CA SER A 279 -1.66 5.74 6.59
C SER A 279 -1.58 5.67 8.13
N LYS A 280 -1.67 6.83 8.79
CA LYS A 280 -1.78 6.90 10.25
C LYS A 280 -2.95 6.03 10.74
N ASP A 281 -2.71 5.26 11.79
CA ASP A 281 -3.69 4.34 12.41
C ASP A 281 -4.23 3.22 11.49
N ALA A 282 -3.56 2.96 10.35
CA ALA A 282 -3.85 1.85 9.48
C ALA A 282 -2.91 0.68 9.74
N GLU A 283 -3.42 -0.54 9.58
CA GLU A 283 -2.66 -1.78 9.61
C GLU A 283 -2.68 -2.44 8.23
N MET A 284 -1.64 -3.17 7.90
CA MET A 284 -1.70 -4.14 6.82
C MET A 284 -2.50 -5.34 7.31
N ILE A 285 -3.54 -5.70 6.57
CA ILE A 285 -4.44 -6.78 6.96
C ILE A 285 -4.17 -8.08 6.21
N HIS A 286 -3.73 -7.98 4.99
CA HIS A 286 -3.48 -9.14 4.14
C HIS A 286 -2.41 -8.89 3.09
N ALA A 287 -1.63 -9.94 2.78
CA ALA A 287 -0.74 -10.03 1.62
C ALA A 287 -1.00 -11.37 0.93
N PHE A 288 -1.12 -11.38 -0.39
CA PHE A 288 -1.41 -12.58 -1.17
C PHE A 288 -0.83 -12.47 -2.57
N ILE A 289 -0.72 -13.62 -3.24
CA ILE A 289 -0.26 -13.68 -4.62
C ILE A 289 -1.45 -13.56 -5.56
N ALA A 290 -1.25 -12.84 -6.64
CA ALA A 290 -2.22 -12.70 -7.69
C ALA A 290 -1.57 -12.82 -9.08
N TYR A 291 -2.35 -13.33 -10.02
CA TYR A 291 -1.98 -13.52 -11.42
C TYR A 291 -2.90 -12.68 -12.31
N ARG A 292 -2.54 -12.61 -13.59
CA ARG A 292 -3.37 -11.96 -14.61
C ARG A 292 -4.77 -12.61 -14.69
N ASN A 293 -5.76 -11.84 -15.10
CA ASN A 293 -7.15 -12.28 -15.27
C ASN A 293 -7.87 -12.69 -13.96
N GLN A 294 -7.27 -12.45 -12.80
CA GLN A 294 -7.92 -12.68 -11.52
C GLN A 294 -8.68 -11.43 -11.06
N GLN A 295 -9.58 -11.64 -10.14
CA GLN A 295 -10.36 -10.58 -9.51
C GLN A 295 -9.95 -10.40 -8.06
N ILE A 296 -10.13 -9.20 -7.56
CA ILE A 296 -9.89 -8.84 -6.16
C ILE A 296 -11.24 -8.63 -5.47
N LEU A 297 -11.46 -9.37 -4.42
CA LEU A 297 -12.59 -9.20 -3.51
C LEU A 297 -12.19 -8.27 -2.38
N MET A 298 -13.00 -7.24 -2.12
CA MET A 298 -12.82 -6.32 -1.00
C MET A 298 -14.05 -6.35 -0.10
N VAL A 299 -13.82 -6.42 1.21
CA VAL A 299 -14.90 -6.49 2.19
C VAL A 299 -14.61 -5.57 3.38
N SER A 300 -15.56 -4.71 3.72
CA SER A 300 -15.46 -3.84 4.90
C SER A 300 -16.00 -4.51 6.16
N LYS A 301 -15.60 -4.03 7.34
CA LYS A 301 -16.11 -4.51 8.64
C LYS A 301 -17.62 -4.33 8.76
N ASP A 302 -18.16 -3.28 8.18
CA ASP A 302 -19.59 -3.00 8.12
C ASP A 302 -20.35 -3.91 7.13
N GLY A 303 -19.66 -4.80 6.41
CA GLY A 303 -20.24 -5.77 5.50
C GLY A 303 -20.54 -5.24 4.10
N TYR A 304 -19.87 -4.20 3.65
CA TYR A 304 -19.89 -3.83 2.23
C TYR A 304 -18.87 -4.69 1.49
N SER A 305 -19.27 -5.21 0.34
CA SER A 305 -18.43 -6.08 -0.48
C SER A 305 -18.59 -5.77 -1.97
N TYR A 306 -17.50 -5.87 -2.72
CA TYR A 306 -17.47 -5.80 -4.16
C TYR A 306 -16.20 -6.45 -4.70
N ARG A 307 -16.16 -6.68 -6.01
CA ARG A 307 -15.02 -7.26 -6.71
C ARG A 307 -14.65 -6.42 -7.94
N PHE A 308 -13.39 -6.47 -8.33
CA PHE A 308 -12.87 -5.75 -9.50
C PHE A 308 -11.67 -6.48 -10.10
N ALA A 309 -11.28 -6.14 -11.32
CA ALA A 309 -10.17 -6.78 -12.00
C ALA A 309 -8.81 -6.41 -11.38
N ILE A 310 -7.88 -7.36 -11.30
CA ILE A 310 -6.50 -7.11 -10.83
C ILE A 310 -5.79 -6.06 -11.69
N GLU A 311 -6.15 -5.98 -12.96
CA GLU A 311 -5.61 -5.05 -13.96
C GLU A 311 -5.88 -3.58 -13.57
N ASP A 312 -6.97 -3.31 -12.87
CA ASP A 312 -7.30 -1.96 -12.38
C ASP A 312 -6.28 -1.42 -11.37
N ILE A 313 -5.45 -2.27 -10.77
CA ILE A 313 -4.42 -1.85 -9.83
C ILE A 313 -3.14 -1.56 -10.60
N PRO A 314 -2.58 -0.33 -10.55
CA PRO A 314 -1.28 -0.06 -11.14
C PRO A 314 -0.18 -0.84 -10.39
N ALA A 315 0.76 -1.42 -11.13
CA ALA A 315 1.95 -2.00 -10.54
C ALA A 315 2.82 -0.88 -9.95
N THR A 316 3.33 -1.10 -8.74
CA THR A 316 4.11 -0.09 -8.01
C THR A 316 5.25 -0.75 -7.22
N GLY A 317 6.28 0.03 -6.91
CA GLY A 317 7.41 -0.42 -6.10
C GLY A 317 7.02 -0.74 -4.64
N ILE A 318 7.91 -1.42 -3.92
CA ILE A 318 7.69 -1.97 -2.58
C ILE A 318 7.26 -0.89 -1.57
N LYS A 319 7.93 0.25 -1.53
CA LYS A 319 7.73 1.31 -0.53
C LYS A 319 6.51 2.20 -0.80
N SER A 320 5.75 1.95 -1.86
CA SER A 320 4.61 2.80 -2.21
C SER A 320 3.44 2.61 -1.23
N LYS A 321 2.60 3.62 -1.13
CA LYS A 321 1.36 3.59 -0.33
C LYS A 321 0.25 2.78 -1.02
N GLY A 322 0.36 2.58 -2.33
CA GLY A 322 -0.70 2.00 -3.14
C GLY A 322 -1.83 2.99 -3.46
N VAL A 323 -2.93 2.46 -3.94
CA VAL A 323 -4.08 3.20 -4.43
C VAL A 323 -5.32 2.87 -3.59
N LYS A 324 -6.29 3.78 -3.62
CA LYS A 324 -7.57 3.53 -2.95
C LYS A 324 -8.33 2.43 -3.68
N ALA A 325 -8.64 1.35 -2.97
CA ALA A 325 -9.43 0.25 -3.47
C ALA A 325 -10.91 0.42 -3.12
N MET A 326 -11.24 0.74 -1.88
CA MET A 326 -12.62 0.79 -1.39
C MET A 326 -12.99 2.15 -0.81
N ASN A 327 -14.23 2.61 -1.06
CA ASN A 327 -14.81 3.78 -0.43
C ASN A 327 -15.46 3.37 0.89
N LEU A 328 -14.70 3.46 1.99
CA LEU A 328 -15.17 3.14 3.33
C LEU A 328 -16.07 4.23 3.89
N GLY A 329 -17.10 3.83 4.65
CA GLY A 329 -17.94 4.74 5.41
C GLY A 329 -17.19 5.42 6.57
N LYS A 330 -17.81 6.43 7.20
CA LYS A 330 -17.24 7.09 8.37
C LYS A 330 -17.10 6.08 9.52
N GLY A 331 -15.88 5.85 9.98
CA GLY A 331 -15.57 4.90 11.06
C GLY A 331 -15.47 3.43 10.62
N ASP A 332 -15.80 3.11 9.36
CA ASP A 332 -15.63 1.77 8.81
C ASP A 332 -14.16 1.51 8.45
N LYS A 333 -13.75 0.27 8.52
CA LYS A 333 -12.42 -0.21 8.12
C LYS A 333 -12.56 -1.38 7.17
N LEU A 334 -11.57 -1.59 6.34
CA LEU A 334 -11.50 -2.81 5.56
C LEU A 334 -11.30 -4.00 6.51
N ALA A 335 -12.10 -5.03 6.34
CA ALA A 335 -11.97 -6.29 7.08
C ALA A 335 -11.07 -7.26 6.34
N TRP A 336 -11.23 -7.34 5.03
CA TRP A 336 -10.60 -8.35 4.22
C TRP A 336 -10.38 -7.91 2.77
N GLY A 337 -9.33 -8.43 2.16
CA GLY A 337 -9.06 -8.37 0.74
C GLY A 337 -8.36 -9.64 0.30
N CYS A 338 -8.83 -10.29 -0.74
CA CYS A 338 -8.23 -11.50 -1.29
C CYS A 338 -8.44 -11.60 -2.81
N VAL A 339 -7.66 -12.49 -3.41
CA VAL A 339 -7.84 -12.88 -4.81
C VAL A 339 -9.02 -13.85 -4.93
N MET A 340 -9.68 -13.80 -6.07
CA MET A 340 -10.66 -14.78 -6.50
C MET A 340 -10.61 -14.94 -8.01
N ASN A 341 -11.09 -16.08 -8.50
CA ASN A 341 -11.28 -16.32 -9.92
C ASN A 341 -12.72 -15.98 -10.30
N ALA A 342 -12.93 -15.59 -11.56
CA ALA A 342 -14.29 -15.29 -12.06
C ALA A 342 -15.24 -16.50 -11.97
N GLU A 343 -14.68 -17.71 -12.02
CA GLU A 343 -15.37 -18.99 -12.01
C GLU A 343 -15.67 -19.52 -10.60
N ASP A 344 -15.16 -18.88 -9.55
CA ASP A 344 -15.42 -19.30 -8.18
C ASP A 344 -16.93 -19.21 -7.88
N PRO A 345 -17.59 -20.31 -7.47
CA PRO A 345 -19.04 -20.37 -7.44
C PRO A 345 -19.66 -19.54 -6.32
N ALA A 346 -18.94 -19.37 -5.21
CA ALA A 346 -19.45 -18.65 -4.04
C ALA A 346 -18.32 -18.02 -3.23
N VAL A 347 -18.68 -17.00 -2.48
CA VAL A 347 -17.83 -16.40 -1.44
C VAL A 347 -18.41 -16.70 -0.08
N LEU A 348 -17.58 -17.24 0.80
CA LEU A 348 -17.85 -17.40 2.21
C LEU A 348 -17.52 -16.12 2.95
N TYR A 349 -18.40 -15.72 3.86
CA TYR A 349 -18.20 -14.61 4.79
C TYR A 349 -18.35 -15.09 6.22
N MET A 350 -17.49 -14.59 7.11
CA MET A 350 -17.53 -14.87 8.53
C MET A 350 -17.59 -13.58 9.35
N THR A 351 -18.29 -13.63 10.48
CA THR A 351 -18.39 -12.51 11.43
C THR A 351 -17.55 -12.77 12.68
N ASN A 352 -17.33 -11.73 13.46
CA ASN A 352 -16.62 -11.77 14.75
C ASN A 352 -17.26 -12.69 15.80
N VAL A 353 -18.51 -13.11 15.61
CA VAL A 353 -19.23 -14.04 16.50
C VAL A 353 -19.40 -15.44 15.89
N GLY A 354 -18.60 -15.78 14.89
CA GLY A 354 -18.61 -17.12 14.27
C GLY A 354 -19.81 -17.42 13.38
N GLN A 355 -20.62 -16.42 13.04
CA GLN A 355 -21.69 -16.59 12.05
C GLN A 355 -21.08 -16.62 10.65
N MET A 356 -21.52 -17.58 9.85
CA MET A 356 -21.03 -17.75 8.48
C MET A 356 -22.18 -17.88 7.49
N LYS A 357 -21.94 -17.45 6.28
CA LYS A 357 -22.77 -17.75 5.11
C LYS A 357 -21.94 -17.73 3.83
N ARG A 358 -22.40 -18.42 2.83
CA ARG A 358 -21.94 -18.30 1.46
C ARG A 358 -22.92 -17.47 0.64
N ILE A 359 -22.41 -16.71 -0.31
CA ILE A 359 -23.18 -15.93 -1.27
C ILE A 359 -22.67 -16.29 -2.65
N HIS A 360 -23.55 -16.46 -3.62
CA HIS A 360 -23.15 -16.67 -5.01
C HIS A 360 -22.27 -15.52 -5.49
N THR A 361 -21.21 -15.83 -6.21
CA THR A 361 -20.28 -14.82 -6.74
C THR A 361 -20.99 -13.79 -7.61
N GLU A 362 -22.00 -14.19 -8.36
CA GLU A 362 -22.81 -13.32 -9.22
C GLU A 362 -23.56 -12.22 -8.45
N GLU A 363 -23.93 -12.47 -7.19
CA GLU A 363 -24.61 -11.49 -6.33
C GLU A 363 -23.65 -10.41 -5.79
N ILE A 364 -22.34 -10.59 -5.93
CA ILE A 364 -21.32 -9.64 -5.50
C ILE A 364 -21.05 -8.70 -6.67
N VAL A 365 -21.30 -7.41 -6.47
CA VAL A 365 -21.13 -6.42 -7.52
C VAL A 365 -19.70 -6.41 -8.05
N PHE A 366 -19.57 -6.44 -9.37
CA PHE A 366 -18.33 -6.22 -10.09
C PHE A 366 -18.30 -4.77 -10.62
N GLY A 367 -17.18 -4.08 -10.47
CA GLY A 367 -17.06 -2.71 -10.98
C GLY A 367 -15.68 -2.12 -10.74
N ASN A 368 -15.45 -0.94 -11.28
CA ASN A 368 -14.17 -0.26 -11.21
C ASN A 368 -13.89 0.28 -9.79
N ARG A 369 -12.64 0.23 -9.36
CA ARG A 369 -12.22 0.84 -8.09
C ARG A 369 -12.07 2.37 -8.21
N PRO A 370 -12.27 3.15 -7.13
CA PRO A 370 -12.76 2.71 -5.83
C PRO A 370 -14.29 2.72 -5.77
N MET A 371 -14.87 1.65 -5.25
CA MET A 371 -16.31 1.53 -5.04
C MET A 371 -16.60 1.27 -3.55
N LYS A 372 -17.81 1.58 -3.08
CA LYS A 372 -18.28 1.21 -1.75
C LYS A 372 -18.72 -0.25 -1.69
N GLY A 373 -19.24 -0.76 -2.80
CA GLY A 373 -19.86 -2.07 -2.88
C GLY A 373 -21.27 -2.13 -2.28
N ASN A 374 -21.82 -3.35 -2.23
CA ASN A 374 -23.14 -3.63 -1.70
C ASN A 374 -23.04 -4.35 -0.35
N LEU A 375 -24.05 -4.14 0.51
CA LEU A 375 -24.14 -4.87 1.77
C LEU A 375 -24.35 -6.35 1.50
N ILE A 376 -23.59 -7.20 2.20
CA ILE A 376 -23.71 -8.67 2.15
C ILE A 376 -24.75 -9.22 3.11
N CYS A 377 -25.28 -8.40 4.02
CA CYS A 377 -26.34 -8.79 4.95
C CYS A 377 -27.17 -7.58 5.36
N LYS A 378 -28.38 -7.80 5.82
CA LYS A 378 -29.20 -6.77 6.43
C LYS A 378 -28.56 -6.29 7.72
N ARG A 379 -28.21 -5.00 7.80
CA ARG A 379 -27.57 -4.41 8.98
C ARG A 379 -28.59 -4.25 10.11
N LEU A 380 -28.29 -4.85 11.26
CA LEU A 380 -29.09 -4.66 12.48
C LEU A 380 -28.71 -3.31 13.12
N LYS A 381 -29.70 -2.59 13.68
CA LYS A 381 -29.47 -1.32 14.38
C LYS A 381 -28.78 -1.53 15.73
N THR A 382 -29.11 -2.62 16.41
CA THR A 382 -28.52 -3.02 17.69
C THR A 382 -27.58 -4.18 17.47
N ASN A 383 -26.34 -4.04 17.91
CA ASN A 383 -25.28 -5.04 17.82
C ASN A 383 -25.06 -5.57 16.39
N PRO A 384 -24.59 -4.71 15.45
CA PRO A 384 -24.35 -5.12 14.06
C PRO A 384 -23.24 -6.18 14.01
N SER A 385 -23.43 -7.23 13.19
CA SER A 385 -22.38 -8.19 12.91
C SER A 385 -21.19 -7.51 12.23
N ILE A 386 -19.99 -7.77 12.72
CA ILE A 386 -18.73 -7.27 12.15
C ILE A 386 -18.13 -8.37 11.30
N VAL A 387 -17.93 -8.11 10.02
CA VAL A 387 -17.26 -9.06 9.12
C VAL A 387 -15.77 -9.07 9.44
N THR A 388 -15.20 -10.26 9.56
CA THR A 388 -13.78 -10.47 9.87
C THR A 388 -13.02 -11.15 8.75
N LEU A 389 -13.71 -11.95 7.92
CA LEU A 389 -13.09 -12.74 6.88
C LEU A 389 -14.02 -12.91 5.68
N ALA A 390 -13.45 -13.00 4.51
CA ALA A 390 -14.12 -13.47 3.29
C ALA A 390 -13.15 -14.31 2.46
N LYS A 391 -13.67 -15.38 1.84
CA LYS A 391 -12.89 -16.27 0.99
C LYS A 391 -13.76 -16.80 -0.13
N ALA A 392 -13.23 -16.80 -1.36
CA ALA A 392 -13.81 -17.56 -2.45
C ALA A 392 -13.68 -19.06 -2.15
N VAL A 393 -14.75 -19.81 -2.29
CA VAL A 393 -14.77 -21.23 -1.91
C VAL A 393 -15.53 -22.08 -2.92
N SER A 394 -15.02 -23.29 -3.16
CA SER A 394 -15.75 -24.35 -3.82
C SER A 394 -16.53 -25.21 -2.80
N ALA A 395 -17.57 -25.92 -3.25
CA ALA A 395 -18.43 -26.69 -2.34
C ALA A 395 -17.69 -27.81 -1.58
N GLY A 396 -16.68 -28.40 -2.18
CA GLY A 396 -15.90 -29.50 -1.61
C GLY A 396 -14.71 -29.07 -0.75
N GLU A 397 -14.44 -27.76 -0.66
CA GLU A 397 -13.29 -27.26 0.05
C GLU A 397 -13.42 -27.42 1.56
N GLU A 398 -12.35 -27.87 2.21
CA GLU A 398 -12.26 -27.97 3.66
C GLU A 398 -11.70 -26.69 4.26
N LEU A 399 -12.40 -26.16 5.25
CA LEU A 399 -12.04 -24.98 6.00
C LEU A 399 -11.56 -25.43 7.38
N ILE A 400 -10.37 -25.02 7.76
CA ILE A 400 -9.78 -25.38 9.03
C ILE A 400 -9.80 -24.15 9.94
N PHE A 401 -10.50 -24.26 11.06
CA PHE A 401 -10.55 -23.25 12.11
C PHE A 401 -9.79 -23.75 13.33
N LYS A 402 -9.13 -22.86 14.03
CA LYS A 402 -8.38 -23.20 15.24
C LYS A 402 -8.73 -22.25 16.37
N ASP A 403 -9.43 -22.75 17.40
CA ASP A 403 -9.57 -22.15 18.72
C ASP A 403 -10.41 -23.03 19.67
N PRO A 404 -9.91 -23.41 20.80
CA PRO A 404 -8.59 -23.95 21.14
C PRO A 404 -8.32 -25.29 20.45
N GLU A 405 -9.34 -25.89 19.86
CA GLU A 405 -9.29 -27.16 19.15
C GLU A 405 -9.44 -26.97 17.65
N ARG A 406 -8.71 -27.75 16.88
CA ARG A 406 -8.84 -27.78 15.43
C ARG A 406 -10.23 -28.27 15.03
N GLN A 407 -10.98 -27.43 14.34
CA GLN A 407 -12.25 -27.81 13.73
C GLN A 407 -12.12 -27.76 12.22
N VAL A 408 -12.59 -28.79 11.55
CA VAL A 408 -12.66 -28.87 10.09
C VAL A 408 -14.13 -28.79 9.69
N LEU A 409 -14.43 -27.84 8.81
CA LEU A 409 -15.76 -27.62 8.26
C LEU A 409 -15.69 -27.65 6.74
N ARG A 410 -16.53 -28.42 6.08
CA ARG A 410 -16.62 -28.33 4.62
C ARG A 410 -17.36 -27.05 4.22
N ALA A 411 -16.89 -26.39 3.17
CA ALA A 411 -17.57 -25.20 2.68
C ALA A 411 -19.04 -25.44 2.37
N SER A 412 -19.42 -26.66 1.93
CA SER A 412 -20.80 -27.07 1.69
C SER A 412 -21.70 -27.04 2.93
N GLU A 413 -21.14 -27.18 4.14
CA GLU A 413 -21.88 -27.15 5.41
C GLU A 413 -22.27 -25.70 5.80
N VAL A 414 -21.58 -24.72 5.26
CA VAL A 414 -21.95 -23.31 5.42
C VAL A 414 -23.12 -22.99 4.49
N PRO A 415 -24.25 -22.47 5.02
CA PRO A 415 -25.44 -22.25 4.21
C PRO A 415 -25.20 -21.25 3.08
N LEU A 416 -25.59 -21.61 1.88
CA LEU A 416 -25.67 -20.71 0.73
C LEU A 416 -26.95 -19.90 0.84
N LYS A 417 -26.83 -18.58 0.94
CA LYS A 417 -27.94 -17.67 1.20
C LYS A 417 -27.88 -16.44 0.27
N PRO A 418 -29.04 -15.87 -0.08
CA PRO A 418 -29.06 -14.61 -0.79
C PRO A 418 -28.30 -13.49 -0.05
N ARG A 419 -27.73 -12.56 -0.79
CA ARG A 419 -26.94 -11.45 -0.25
C ARG A 419 -27.66 -10.69 0.87
N GLU A 420 -28.93 -10.41 0.71
CA GLU A 420 -29.71 -9.60 1.65
C GLU A 420 -30.17 -10.35 2.93
N SER A 421 -29.97 -11.65 2.97
CA SER A 421 -30.34 -12.45 4.14
C SER A 421 -29.34 -12.28 5.29
N GLY A 422 -29.78 -12.54 6.53
CA GLY A 422 -28.88 -12.59 7.70
C GLY A 422 -27.91 -13.78 7.65
N PHE A 423 -26.86 -13.74 8.45
CA PHE A 423 -25.89 -14.83 8.57
C PHE A 423 -26.50 -16.12 9.16
N GLY A 424 -27.46 -16.01 10.06
CA GLY A 424 -28.03 -17.15 10.79
C GLY A 424 -27.33 -17.38 12.13
N SER A 425 -27.47 -18.59 12.67
CA SER A 425 -26.81 -18.99 13.92
C SER A 425 -25.32 -19.19 13.71
N PRO A 426 -24.47 -18.95 14.73
CA PRO A 426 -23.08 -19.30 14.68
C PRO A 426 -22.88 -20.80 14.39
N LEU A 427 -22.02 -21.10 13.41
CA LEU A 427 -21.60 -22.47 13.12
C LEU A 427 -20.39 -22.88 13.96
N VAL A 428 -19.68 -21.88 14.45
CA VAL A 428 -18.46 -21.98 15.21
C VAL A 428 -18.65 -21.17 16.49
N LEU A 429 -18.35 -21.73 17.67
CA LEU A 429 -18.98 -21.29 18.92
C LEU A 429 -18.14 -20.40 19.84
N LYS A 430 -16.94 -19.87 19.45
CA LYS A 430 -16.09 -19.14 20.41
C LYS A 430 -15.51 -17.83 19.89
N ASP A 431 -15.28 -16.89 20.79
CA ASP A 431 -14.58 -15.62 20.53
C ASP A 431 -13.11 -15.85 20.15
N GLY A 432 -12.62 -15.09 19.18
CA GLY A 432 -11.18 -15.09 18.84
C GLY A 432 -10.77 -16.00 17.68
N TRP A 433 -11.68 -16.47 16.86
CA TRP A 433 -11.44 -17.39 15.76
C TRP A 433 -10.66 -16.79 14.61
N ASP A 434 -9.50 -17.40 14.32
CA ASP A 434 -8.80 -17.19 13.07
C ASP A 434 -8.95 -18.41 12.17
N LEU A 435 -9.24 -18.20 10.90
CA LEU A 435 -9.19 -19.25 9.91
C LEU A 435 -7.72 -19.68 9.77
N TYR A 436 -7.44 -20.96 10.08
CA TYR A 436 -6.14 -21.55 9.84
C TYR A 436 -5.89 -21.58 8.33
N ARG A 437 -4.83 -20.90 7.92
CA ARG A 437 -4.37 -20.90 6.55
C ARG A 437 -3.11 -21.72 6.46
N GLY A 438 -3.16 -22.74 5.64
CA GLY A 438 -1.94 -23.33 5.17
C GLY A 438 -1.15 -22.27 4.38
N ILE A 439 0.15 -22.20 4.58
CA ILE A 439 1.05 -21.36 3.74
C ILE A 439 0.94 -21.82 2.27
N ASP A 440 0.44 -23.01 2.01
CA ASP A 440 0.20 -23.55 0.66
C ASP A 440 -0.71 -22.68 -0.21
N GLU A 441 -1.66 -21.95 0.37
CA GLU A 441 -2.47 -20.98 -0.37
C GLU A 441 -1.62 -19.82 -0.92
N CYS A 442 -0.40 -19.71 -0.46
CA CYS A 442 0.54 -18.67 -0.83
C CYS A 442 1.66 -19.17 -1.77
N ARG A 443 1.58 -20.41 -2.26
CA ARG A 443 2.55 -20.93 -3.22
C ARG A 443 2.47 -20.16 -4.53
N ILE A 444 3.63 -19.71 -5.00
CA ILE A 444 3.78 -19.31 -6.40
C ILE A 444 3.83 -20.60 -7.21
N ILE A 445 2.83 -20.78 -8.05
CA ILE A 445 2.88 -21.80 -9.09
C ILE A 445 3.79 -21.24 -10.17
N ASP A 446 4.84 -22.00 -10.55
CA ASP A 446 5.66 -21.65 -11.69
C ASP A 446 4.77 -21.52 -12.93
N ILE A 447 4.63 -20.33 -13.44
CA ILE A 447 3.95 -20.09 -14.71
C ILE A 447 4.99 -20.36 -15.79
N PRO A 448 4.71 -21.21 -16.79
CA PRO A 448 5.62 -21.42 -17.89
C PRO A 448 6.02 -20.09 -18.53
N LYS A 449 7.31 -19.90 -18.82
CA LYS A 449 7.85 -18.66 -19.41
C LYS A 449 7.19 -18.27 -20.75
N ASP A 450 6.53 -19.21 -21.39
CA ASP A 450 5.90 -19.05 -22.71
C ASP A 450 4.45 -18.53 -22.64
N ALA A 451 3.90 -18.32 -21.44
CA ALA A 451 2.47 -18.07 -21.31
C ALA A 451 2.03 -16.66 -21.69
N ASP A 452 2.89 -15.63 -21.71
CA ASP A 452 2.49 -14.31 -22.21
C ASP A 452 3.67 -13.33 -22.43
N ASN A 453 3.96 -13.03 -23.70
CA ASN A 453 4.86 -11.94 -24.10
C ASN A 453 4.37 -10.54 -23.65
N GLU A 454 3.08 -10.39 -23.32
CA GLU A 454 2.49 -9.11 -22.90
C GLU A 454 2.84 -8.70 -21.45
N VAL A 455 3.22 -9.69 -20.59
CA VAL A 455 3.66 -9.37 -19.22
C VAL A 455 5.07 -8.76 -19.21
N HIS A 456 5.90 -9.13 -20.20
CA HIS A 456 7.22 -8.53 -20.38
C HIS A 456 7.17 -7.03 -20.63
N GLU A 457 6.20 -6.54 -21.40
CA GLU A 457 6.10 -5.10 -21.68
C GLU A 457 5.83 -4.23 -20.45
N ASP A 458 5.05 -4.71 -19.49
CA ASP A 458 4.76 -3.97 -18.26
C ASP A 458 5.95 -3.97 -17.29
N VAL A 459 6.73 -5.05 -17.23
CA VAL A 459 7.95 -5.16 -16.42
C VAL A 459 9.09 -4.36 -17.04
N GLU A 460 9.28 -4.42 -18.36
CA GLU A 460 10.26 -3.60 -19.07
C GLU A 460 9.93 -2.10 -19.03
N ARG A 461 8.65 -1.71 -19.11
CA ARG A 461 8.24 -0.33 -18.92
C ARG A 461 8.55 0.20 -17.52
N LEU A 462 8.37 -0.62 -16.48
CA LEU A 462 8.72 -0.22 -15.11
C LEU A 462 10.23 -0.07 -14.93
N SER A 463 11.04 -0.97 -15.49
CA SER A 463 12.51 -0.88 -15.44
C SER A 463 13.03 0.33 -16.24
N LEU A 464 12.42 0.64 -17.39
CA LEU A 464 12.76 1.82 -18.22
C LEU A 464 12.38 3.17 -17.55
N PHE A 465 11.38 3.19 -16.68
CA PHE A 465 11.03 4.38 -15.91
C PHE A 465 11.95 4.59 -14.70
N ASP A 466 12.41 3.51 -14.06
CA ASP A 466 13.37 3.58 -12.95
C ASP A 466 14.78 4.00 -13.44
N GLU A 467 15.19 3.63 -14.66
CA GLU A 467 16.46 4.06 -15.26
C GLU A 467 16.45 5.51 -15.78
N LYS A 468 15.28 6.10 -16.05
CA LYS A 468 15.16 7.49 -16.48
C LYS A 468 14.98 8.50 -15.34
N GLU A 469 14.75 8.04 -14.11
CA GLU A 469 14.66 8.86 -12.89
C GLU A 469 15.93 8.74 -12.00
N GLY A 470 17.00 8.09 -12.49
CA GLY A 470 18.32 7.98 -11.84
C GLY A 470 19.27 9.13 -12.20
#